data_0c79358454008ba0dd2a5b30a7534854
#
_entry.id   0c79358454008ba0dd2a5b30a7534854
#
_cell.length_a   1.000
_cell.length_b   1.000
_cell.length_c   1.000
_cell.angle_alpha   90.00
_cell.angle_beta   90.00
_cell.angle_gamma   90.00
#
_symmetry.space_group_name_H-M   'P 1'
#
loop_
_entity.id
_entity.type
_entity.pdbx_description
1 polymer ?
#
loop_
_entity_poly.entity_id
_entity_poly.type
_entity_poly.pdbx_seq_one_letter_code
_entity_poly.pdbx_strand_id
1 'polypeptide(L)'
;MDTPPGKSLAVSAETLYLVNLLLLPGVAFLVLLVLFLTRYRQAAPLAANHLAQTTGVSVVGGALLVSVILAIILLGGFDTGWTWVVVVLYFTFIHSTLILLGVLGLVRAMAGEHYRYPLLGRLFQP
;
A
#
# COMPACT_ATOMS: atom_id res chain seq x y z
N MET A 1 -18.47 1.30 -24.55
CA MET A 1 -17.02 1.10 -24.39
C MET A 1 -16.77 -0.05 -23.46
N ASP A 2 -15.94 -0.95 -23.89
CA ASP A 2 -15.67 -2.13 -23.10
C ASP A 2 -14.71 -1.80 -21.94
N THR A 3 -15.08 -2.27 -20.75
CA THR A 3 -14.23 -2.14 -19.57
C THR A 3 -13.07 -3.13 -19.68
N PRO A 4 -11.80 -2.71 -19.44
CA PRO A 4 -10.68 -3.62 -19.47
C PRO A 4 -10.87 -4.80 -18.51
N PRO A 5 -10.48 -6.02 -18.90
CA PRO A 5 -10.55 -7.17 -17.99
C PRO A 5 -9.76 -6.91 -16.71
N GLY A 6 -10.37 -7.24 -15.57
CA GLY A 6 -9.73 -7.10 -14.26
C GLY A 6 -9.80 -5.71 -13.65
N LYS A 7 -10.46 -4.74 -14.29
CA LYS A 7 -10.55 -3.37 -13.75
C LYS A 7 -11.19 -3.35 -12.36
N SER A 8 -12.27 -4.08 -12.14
CA SER A 8 -12.95 -4.13 -10.83
C SER A 8 -12.00 -4.62 -9.74
N LEU A 9 -11.23 -5.67 -9.99
CA LEU A 9 -10.27 -6.21 -9.02
C LEU A 9 -9.09 -5.25 -8.82
N ALA A 10 -8.62 -4.58 -9.87
CA ALA A 10 -7.58 -3.56 -9.76
C ALA A 10 -8.02 -2.40 -8.87
N VAL A 11 -9.23 -1.89 -9.08
CA VAL A 11 -9.82 -0.82 -8.26
C VAL A 11 -9.99 -1.29 -6.80
N SER A 12 -10.44 -2.53 -6.59
CA SER A 12 -10.57 -3.10 -5.26
C SER A 12 -9.22 -3.18 -4.53
N ALA A 13 -8.16 -3.58 -5.22
CA ALA A 13 -6.82 -3.66 -4.64
C ALA A 13 -6.31 -2.28 -4.19
N GLU A 14 -6.45 -1.27 -5.04
CA GLU A 14 -6.02 0.10 -4.70
C GLU A 14 -6.89 0.71 -3.59
N THR A 15 -8.19 0.43 -3.60
CA THR A 15 -9.10 0.88 -2.54
C THR A 15 -8.72 0.26 -1.20
N LEU A 16 -8.46 -1.04 -1.15
CA LEU A 16 -8.02 -1.72 0.07
C LEU A 16 -6.68 -1.19 0.58
N TYR A 17 -5.76 -0.88 -0.33
CA TYR A 17 -4.50 -0.24 0.04
C TYR A 17 -4.74 1.10 0.76
N LEU A 18 -5.60 1.96 0.21
CA LEU A 18 -5.93 3.24 0.82
C LEU A 18 -6.72 3.07 2.13
N VAL A 19 -7.67 2.15 2.19
CA VAL A 19 -8.41 1.85 3.41
C VAL A 19 -7.47 1.37 4.51
N ASN A 20 -6.46 0.59 4.16
CA ASN A 20 -5.44 0.15 5.12
C ASN A 20 -4.63 1.32 5.70
N LEU A 21 -4.33 2.33 4.88
CA LEU A 21 -3.59 3.51 5.35
C LEU A 21 -4.44 4.50 6.13
N LEU A 22 -5.73 4.63 5.80
CA LEU A 22 -6.58 5.73 6.27
C LEU A 22 -7.60 5.33 7.33
N LEU A 23 -8.16 4.11 7.28
CA LEU A 23 -9.32 3.73 8.06
C LEU A 23 -9.14 2.49 8.92
N LEU A 24 -8.69 1.37 8.35
CA LEU A 24 -8.62 0.06 8.99
C LEU A 24 -7.23 -0.56 8.83
N PRO A 25 -6.20 -0.02 9.52
CA PRO A 25 -4.85 -0.57 9.43
C PRO A 25 -4.81 -2.04 9.86
N GLY A 26 -4.18 -2.87 9.05
CA GLY A 26 -4.05 -4.31 9.30
C GLY A 26 -5.23 -5.12 8.79
N VAL A 27 -6.47 -4.75 9.11
CA VAL A 27 -7.67 -5.48 8.66
C VAL A 27 -7.79 -5.41 7.14
N ALA A 28 -7.71 -4.21 6.57
CA ALA A 28 -7.76 -4.04 5.12
C ALA A 28 -6.57 -4.72 4.42
N PHE A 29 -5.38 -4.71 5.04
CA PHE A 29 -4.22 -5.43 4.54
C PHE A 29 -4.48 -6.95 4.48
N LEU A 30 -5.09 -7.53 5.51
CA LEU A 30 -5.41 -8.95 5.51
C LEU A 30 -6.37 -9.30 4.37
N VAL A 31 -7.38 -8.47 4.12
CA VAL A 31 -8.30 -8.66 2.99
C VAL A 31 -7.55 -8.57 1.67
N LEU A 32 -6.67 -7.57 1.51
CA LEU A 32 -5.85 -7.42 0.32
C LEU A 32 -4.93 -8.63 0.12
N LEU A 33 -4.32 -9.13 1.18
CA LEU A 33 -3.46 -10.31 1.13
C LEU A 33 -4.25 -11.56 0.70
N VAL A 34 -5.46 -11.75 1.24
CA VAL A 34 -6.34 -12.86 0.82
C VAL A 34 -6.69 -12.75 -0.67
N LEU A 35 -7.02 -11.56 -1.14
CA LEU A 35 -7.27 -11.34 -2.57
C LEU A 35 -6.03 -11.66 -3.41
N PHE A 36 -4.86 -11.24 -2.99
CA PHE A 36 -3.62 -11.56 -3.68
C PHE A 36 -3.40 -13.07 -3.74
N LEU A 37 -3.48 -13.76 -2.62
CA LEU A 37 -3.23 -15.20 -2.53
C LEU A 37 -4.24 -16.03 -3.34
N THR A 38 -5.49 -15.58 -3.41
CA THR A 38 -6.57 -16.34 -4.06
C THR A 38 -6.80 -15.98 -5.52
N ARG A 39 -6.49 -14.75 -5.93
CA ARG A 39 -6.87 -14.24 -7.24
C ARG A 39 -5.70 -13.94 -8.17
N TYR A 40 -4.50 -13.71 -7.64
CA TYR A 40 -3.37 -13.21 -8.42
C TYR A 40 -3.04 -14.08 -9.63
N ARG A 41 -2.98 -15.40 -9.44
CA ARG A 41 -2.58 -16.34 -10.50
C ARG A 41 -3.56 -16.39 -11.67
N GLN A 42 -4.83 -16.09 -11.43
CA GLN A 42 -5.90 -16.14 -12.41
C GLN A 42 -6.32 -14.75 -12.88
N ALA A 43 -5.69 -13.71 -12.35
CA ALA A 43 -6.07 -12.34 -12.62
C ALA A 43 -5.66 -11.92 -14.04
N ALA A 44 -6.50 -11.10 -14.65
CA ALA A 44 -6.13 -10.41 -15.88
C ALA A 44 -4.90 -9.52 -15.63
N PRO A 45 -4.08 -9.21 -16.65
CA PRO A 45 -2.83 -8.46 -16.47
C PRO A 45 -2.97 -7.16 -15.69
N LEU A 46 -4.03 -6.41 -15.91
CA LEU A 46 -4.31 -5.17 -15.18
C LEU A 46 -4.49 -5.45 -13.68
N ALA A 47 -5.32 -6.40 -13.33
CA ALA A 47 -5.57 -6.77 -11.92
C ALA A 47 -4.32 -7.35 -11.27
N ALA A 48 -3.57 -8.19 -11.97
CA ALA A 48 -2.33 -8.76 -11.47
C ALA A 48 -1.31 -7.66 -11.15
N ASN A 49 -1.19 -6.65 -12.01
CA ASN A 49 -0.33 -5.49 -11.77
C ASN A 49 -0.71 -4.78 -10.46
N HIS A 50 -1.97 -4.37 -10.32
CA HIS A 50 -2.40 -3.61 -9.14
C HIS A 50 -2.37 -4.47 -7.86
N LEU A 51 -2.71 -5.75 -7.92
CA LEU A 51 -2.58 -6.66 -6.76
C LEU A 51 -1.13 -6.80 -6.30
N ALA A 52 -0.20 -7.01 -7.22
CA ALA A 52 1.21 -7.15 -6.89
C ALA A 52 1.78 -5.87 -6.31
N GLN A 53 1.48 -4.72 -6.92
CA GLN A 53 1.96 -3.42 -6.47
C GLN A 53 1.42 -3.06 -5.08
N THR A 54 0.10 -3.11 -4.88
CA THR A 54 -0.52 -2.72 -3.62
C THR A 54 -0.13 -3.65 -2.48
N THR A 55 -0.11 -4.95 -2.70
CA THR A 55 0.29 -5.93 -1.68
C THR A 55 1.76 -5.78 -1.33
N GLY A 56 2.64 -5.66 -2.32
CA GLY A 56 4.07 -5.49 -2.10
C GLY A 56 4.41 -4.21 -1.36
N VAL A 57 3.85 -3.08 -1.80
CA VAL A 57 4.08 -1.78 -1.12
C VAL A 57 3.50 -1.78 0.29
N SER A 58 2.35 -2.45 0.51
CA SER A 58 1.79 -2.61 1.85
C SER A 58 2.72 -3.39 2.79
N VAL A 59 3.34 -4.45 2.29
CA VAL A 59 4.32 -5.23 3.08
C VAL A 59 5.53 -4.38 3.44
N VAL A 60 6.09 -3.65 2.48
CA VAL A 60 7.23 -2.76 2.73
C VAL A 60 6.85 -1.63 3.69
N GLY A 61 5.70 -1.00 3.48
CA GLY A 61 5.18 0.05 4.36
C GLY A 61 4.96 -0.45 5.78
N GLY A 62 4.40 -1.65 5.94
CA GLY A 62 4.22 -2.29 7.24
C GLY A 62 5.54 -2.61 7.93
N ALA A 63 6.52 -3.14 7.18
CA ALA A 63 7.86 -3.41 7.71
C ALA A 63 8.55 -2.12 8.17
N LEU A 64 8.39 -1.04 7.40
CA LEU A 64 8.93 0.27 7.76
C LEU A 64 8.27 0.80 9.04
N LEU A 65 6.96 0.70 9.16
CA LEU A 65 6.24 1.12 10.37
C LEU A 65 6.70 0.34 11.60
N VAL A 66 6.81 -0.99 11.49
CA VAL A 66 7.33 -1.83 12.58
C VAL A 66 8.75 -1.40 12.96
N SER A 67 9.60 -1.12 11.96
CA SER A 67 10.98 -0.67 12.21
C SER A 67 11.01 0.66 12.97
N VAL A 68 10.14 1.60 12.62
CA VAL A 68 10.02 2.90 13.32
C VAL A 68 9.57 2.69 14.77
N ILE A 69 8.57 1.83 14.99
CA ILE A 69 8.07 1.52 16.35
C ILE A 69 9.19 0.88 17.19
N LEU A 70 9.92 -0.08 16.64
CA LEU A 70 11.05 -0.71 17.33
C LEU A 70 12.14 0.30 17.66
N ALA A 71 12.47 1.20 16.72
CA ALA A 71 13.45 2.26 16.99
C ALA A 71 13.00 3.17 18.12
N ILE A 72 11.73 3.54 18.18
CA ILE A 72 11.16 4.34 19.28
C ILE A 72 11.32 3.61 20.61
N ILE A 73 10.96 2.33 20.68
CA ILE A 73 11.05 1.54 21.90
C ILE A 73 12.51 1.44 22.38
N LEU A 74 13.45 1.19 21.46
CA LEU A 74 14.87 1.02 21.78
C LEU A 74 15.56 2.33 22.15
N LEU A 75 15.08 3.48 21.65
CA LEU A 75 15.69 4.79 21.84
C LEU A 75 15.08 5.62 22.98
N GLY A 76 14.23 5.02 23.81
CA GLY A 76 13.71 5.69 24.99
C GLY A 76 12.19 5.73 25.15
N GLY A 77 11.46 5.09 24.24
CA GLY A 77 10.01 4.98 24.34
C GLY A 77 9.28 6.30 24.03
N PHE A 78 8.03 6.38 24.47
CA PHE A 78 7.14 7.51 24.14
C PHE A 78 7.25 8.69 25.09
N ASP A 79 8.11 8.63 26.10
CA ASP A 79 8.25 9.69 27.11
C ASP A 79 9.29 10.75 26.72
N THR A 80 9.96 10.61 25.59
CA THR A 80 10.99 11.56 25.14
C THR A 80 10.47 12.45 24.01
N GLY A 81 10.95 13.72 23.98
CA GLY A 81 10.59 14.64 22.91
C GLY A 81 11.02 14.17 21.51
N TRP A 82 12.13 13.46 21.41
CA TRP A 82 12.63 12.90 20.14
C TRP A 82 11.65 11.92 19.49
N THR A 83 10.94 11.13 20.30
CA THR A 83 9.91 10.22 19.79
C THR A 83 8.86 10.97 18.98
N TRP A 84 8.39 12.09 19.50
CA TRP A 84 7.36 12.88 18.82
C TRP A 84 7.89 13.54 17.55
N VAL A 85 9.16 13.91 17.51
CA VAL A 85 9.81 14.38 16.27
C VAL A 85 9.78 13.26 15.21
N VAL A 86 10.18 12.05 15.60
CA VAL A 86 10.17 10.89 14.67
C VAL A 86 8.75 10.58 14.20
N VAL A 87 7.75 10.58 15.09
CA VAL A 87 6.35 10.34 14.75
C VAL A 87 5.85 11.38 13.74
N VAL A 88 6.08 12.66 14.00
CA VAL A 88 5.64 13.74 13.10
C VAL A 88 6.32 13.62 11.74
N LEU A 89 7.63 13.37 11.70
CA LEU A 89 8.36 13.22 10.45
C LEU A 89 7.86 12.00 9.65
N TYR A 90 7.61 10.87 10.32
CA TYR A 90 7.08 9.68 9.66
C TYR A 90 5.73 9.97 9.00
N PHE A 91 4.76 10.51 9.77
CA PHE A 91 3.44 10.77 9.23
C PHE A 91 3.43 11.85 8.16
N THR A 92 4.25 12.90 8.31
CA THR A 92 4.31 13.99 7.34
C THR A 92 4.94 13.56 6.02
N PHE A 93 6.03 12.81 6.05
CA PHE A 93 6.77 12.49 4.82
C PHE A 93 6.46 11.09 4.28
N ILE A 94 6.52 10.07 5.12
CA ILE A 94 6.39 8.69 4.64
C ILE A 94 4.93 8.30 4.45
N HIS A 95 4.11 8.44 5.48
CA HIS A 95 2.70 8.04 5.43
C HIS A 95 1.93 8.85 4.40
N SER A 96 2.13 10.17 4.37
CA SER A 96 1.49 11.04 3.38
C SER A 96 1.90 10.68 1.95
N THR A 97 3.17 10.37 1.72
CA THR A 97 3.65 9.94 0.40
C THR A 97 2.98 8.64 -0.03
N LEU A 98 2.88 7.65 0.87
CA LEU A 98 2.20 6.39 0.59
C LEU A 98 0.72 6.62 0.21
N ILE A 99 0.03 7.52 0.90
CA ILE A 99 -1.36 7.86 0.57
C ILE A 99 -1.45 8.50 -0.81
N LEU A 100 -0.63 9.50 -1.11
CA LEU A 100 -0.64 10.18 -2.41
C LEU A 100 -0.36 9.23 -3.56
N LEU A 101 0.62 8.34 -3.40
CA LEU A 101 0.93 7.32 -4.40
C LEU A 101 -0.23 6.34 -4.57
N GLY A 102 -0.93 6.00 -3.49
CA GLY A 102 -2.13 5.16 -3.54
C GLY A 102 -3.30 5.83 -4.26
N VAL A 103 -3.49 7.13 -4.07
CA VAL A 103 -4.50 7.89 -4.82
C VAL A 103 -4.20 7.86 -6.31
N LEU A 104 -2.93 8.05 -6.70
CA LEU A 104 -2.53 7.92 -8.11
C LEU A 104 -2.77 6.50 -8.63
N GLY A 105 -2.45 5.48 -7.84
CA GLY A 105 -2.73 4.10 -8.20
C GLY A 105 -4.21 3.84 -8.42
N LEU A 106 -5.07 4.36 -7.55
CA LEU A 106 -6.51 4.23 -7.69
C LEU A 106 -7.02 4.92 -8.97
N VAL A 107 -6.54 6.13 -9.25
CA VAL A 107 -6.89 6.86 -10.48
C VAL A 107 -6.49 6.06 -11.72
N ARG A 108 -5.28 5.47 -11.71
CA ARG A 108 -4.80 4.62 -12.81
C ARG A 108 -5.65 3.36 -12.97
N ALA A 109 -5.99 2.70 -11.87
CA ALA A 109 -6.87 1.53 -11.90
C ALA A 109 -8.25 1.88 -12.47
N MET A 110 -8.82 3.00 -12.05
CA MET A 110 -10.11 3.48 -12.57
C MET A 110 -10.04 3.82 -14.05
N ALA A 111 -8.91 4.28 -14.54
CA ALA A 111 -8.66 4.55 -15.96
C ALA A 111 -8.36 3.28 -16.76
N GLY A 112 -8.23 2.12 -16.11
CA GLY A 112 -7.86 0.87 -16.77
C GLY A 112 -6.39 0.81 -17.16
N GLU A 113 -5.54 1.55 -16.48
CA GLU A 113 -4.12 1.66 -16.76
C GLU A 113 -3.28 0.93 -15.73
N HIS A 114 -2.17 0.34 -16.20
CA HIS A 114 -1.16 -0.22 -15.31
C HIS A 114 -0.50 0.88 -14.48
N TYR A 115 -0.05 0.50 -13.30
CA TYR A 115 0.65 1.43 -12.40
C TYR A 115 1.83 0.73 -11.73
N ARG A 116 2.89 1.49 -11.54
CA ARG A 116 4.06 1.05 -10.80
C ARG A 116 4.40 2.12 -9.77
N TYR A 117 4.35 1.74 -8.50
CA TYR A 117 4.69 2.66 -7.42
C TYR A 117 6.14 3.11 -7.56
N PRO A 118 6.42 4.41 -7.48
CA PRO A 118 7.78 4.91 -7.56
C PRO A 118 8.70 4.27 -6.52
N LEU A 119 9.95 4.01 -6.89
CA LEU A 119 11.00 3.38 -6.09
C LEU A 119 10.73 1.91 -5.74
N LEU A 120 9.61 1.61 -5.11
CA LEU A 120 9.30 0.28 -4.58
C LEU A 120 8.67 -0.64 -5.62
N GLY A 121 7.91 -0.10 -6.55
CA GLY A 121 7.13 -0.88 -7.50
C GLY A 121 7.95 -1.78 -8.41
N ARG A 122 9.23 -1.50 -8.60
CA ARG A 122 10.12 -2.35 -9.39
C ARG A 122 10.27 -3.75 -8.81
N LEU A 123 10.14 -3.88 -7.49
CA LEU A 123 10.27 -5.15 -6.79
C LEU A 123 9.06 -6.07 -6.97
N PHE A 124 7.92 -5.51 -7.39
CA PHE A 124 6.62 -6.18 -7.41
C PHE A 124 6.00 -6.22 -8.80
N GLN A 125 6.81 -6.28 -9.82
CA GLN A 125 6.30 -6.44 -11.20
C GLN A 125 5.94 -7.90 -11.43
N PRO A 126 4.76 -8.15 -12.01
CA PRO A 126 4.38 -9.50 -12.40
C PRO A 126 5.27 -10.01 -13.54
#